data_bf2f0ce22b5377da12048d53edeab266
#
_entry.id   bf2f0ce22b5377da12048d53edeab266
#
_cell.length_a   1.000
_cell.length_b   1.000
_cell.length_c   1.000
_cell.angle_alpha   90.00
_cell.angle_beta   90.00
_cell.angle_gamma   90.00
#
_symmetry.space_group_name_H-M   'P 1'
#
loop_
_entity.id
_entity.type
_entity.pdbx_description
1 polymer ?
#
loop_
_entity_poly.entity_id
_entity_poly.type
_entity_poly.pdbx_seq_one_letter_code
_entity_poly.pdbx_strand_id
1 'polypeptide(L)'
;MKYLKLFESWNPVSAEDLASALELNQIGVVSDQELEDLVSLKQAQHQILNFKGFGNLDLSFCALLTGLPAGLKVDGFLDLNYCTGLRSLPAGLVVGDYLDLTGCTSLESLPADLKVEDDLTLFGCSSLTSLPAGLVVGGQLDLANCTGLTSLPAGLVVGDDLRGCTSLESLPAGLEVGGNLYLTDCYQLKSLPAGLKVGGTLSLNRCTGLKSLPADLVVDGDLTLGGCLGLESLPADLKVGGKIYR
;
A
#
# COMPACT_ATOMS: atom_id res chain seq x y z
N MET A 1 24.83 17.10 10.40
CA MET A 1 24.12 17.95 11.37
C MET A 1 22.69 18.35 10.96
N LYS A 2 22.32 18.37 9.66
CA LYS A 2 20.96 18.73 9.21
C LYS A 2 19.90 17.67 9.55
N TYR A 3 20.28 16.40 9.67
CA TYR A 3 19.39 15.28 9.98
C TYR A 3 19.20 15.03 11.48
N LEU A 4 20.13 15.47 12.35
CA LEU A 4 20.00 15.31 13.81
C LEU A 4 18.81 16.08 14.39
N LYS A 5 18.39 17.20 13.79
CA LYS A 5 17.23 18.00 14.24
C LYS A 5 15.87 17.41 13.89
N LEU A 6 15.81 16.41 12.98
CA LEU A 6 14.59 15.74 12.57
C LEU A 6 14.15 14.62 13.53
N PHE A 7 14.99 14.28 14.51
CA PHE A 7 14.82 13.14 15.42
C PHE A 7 14.37 13.51 16.85
N GLU A 8 13.96 14.77 17.11
CA GLU A 8 13.61 15.22 18.45
C GLU A 8 12.42 14.47 19.10
N SER A 9 11.65 13.68 18.33
CA SER A 9 10.58 12.82 18.84
C SER A 9 10.90 11.31 18.77
N TRP A 10 12.08 10.94 18.26
CA TRP A 10 12.46 9.56 18.08
C TRP A 10 13.47 9.13 19.15
N ASN A 11 13.08 8.16 20.00
CA ASN A 11 13.94 7.66 21.08
C ASN A 11 14.71 6.43 20.60
N PRO A 12 15.97 6.56 20.16
CA PRO A 12 16.74 5.42 19.64
C PRO A 12 17.06 4.43 20.77
N VAL A 13 17.03 3.13 20.44
CA VAL A 13 17.45 2.08 21.37
C VAL A 13 18.92 2.28 21.74
N SER A 14 19.18 2.49 23.02
CA SER A 14 20.56 2.71 23.51
C SER A 14 21.35 1.39 23.59
N ALA A 15 22.67 1.50 23.74
CA ALA A 15 23.50 0.34 24.02
C ALA A 15 23.17 -0.29 25.37
N GLU A 16 22.73 0.53 26.35
CA GLU A 16 22.34 0.07 27.69
C GLU A 16 21.01 -0.69 27.65
N ASP A 17 20.04 -0.24 26.83
CA ASP A 17 18.76 -0.95 26.64
C ASP A 17 19.00 -2.35 26.08
N LEU A 18 19.89 -2.48 25.09
CA LEU A 18 20.26 -3.78 24.51
C LEU A 18 21.02 -4.66 25.48
N ALA A 19 21.97 -4.12 26.24
CA ALA A 19 22.70 -4.86 27.27
C ALA A 19 21.76 -5.40 28.35
N SER A 20 20.83 -4.54 28.81
CA SER A 20 19.80 -4.92 29.79
C SER A 20 18.87 -6.01 29.25
N ALA A 21 18.42 -5.89 27.96
CA ALA A 21 17.60 -6.90 27.34
C ALA A 21 18.34 -8.25 27.20
N LEU A 22 19.64 -8.22 26.88
CA LEU A 22 20.48 -9.42 26.77
C LEU A 22 20.63 -10.13 28.13
N GLU A 23 20.86 -9.40 29.21
CA GLU A 23 20.92 -9.94 30.56
C GLU A 23 19.58 -10.58 30.97
N LEU A 24 18.47 -9.90 30.69
CA LEU A 24 17.13 -10.39 30.97
C LEU A 24 16.77 -11.63 30.13
N ASN A 25 17.26 -11.72 28.90
CA ASN A 25 17.08 -12.90 28.06
C ASN A 25 17.84 -14.11 28.63
N GLN A 26 19.08 -13.93 29.11
CA GLN A 26 19.88 -15.01 29.72
C GLN A 26 19.21 -15.64 30.94
N ILE A 27 18.40 -14.90 31.66
CA ILE A 27 17.63 -15.39 32.82
C ILE A 27 16.17 -15.73 32.51
N GLY A 28 15.80 -15.72 31.20
CA GLY A 28 14.48 -16.12 30.70
C GLY A 28 13.35 -15.13 30.98
N VAL A 29 13.66 -13.86 31.26
CA VAL A 29 12.67 -12.78 31.46
C VAL A 29 12.26 -12.16 30.12
N VAL A 30 13.20 -12.04 29.18
CA VAL A 30 12.98 -11.59 27.80
C VAL A 30 13.16 -12.80 26.89
N SER A 31 12.23 -13.02 25.97
CA SER A 31 12.30 -14.10 24.99
C SER A 31 13.36 -13.81 23.91
N ASP A 32 13.81 -14.87 23.21
CA ASP A 32 14.71 -14.72 22.06
C ASP A 32 14.12 -13.80 20.99
N GLN A 33 12.82 -13.91 20.73
CA GLN A 33 12.12 -13.08 19.75
C GLN A 33 12.13 -11.59 20.15
N GLU A 34 11.86 -11.26 21.41
CA GLU A 34 11.89 -9.86 21.89
C GLU A 34 13.30 -9.28 21.79
N LEU A 35 14.34 -10.09 22.01
CA LEU A 35 15.71 -9.66 21.84
C LEU A 35 16.05 -9.42 20.37
N GLU A 36 15.65 -10.33 19.47
CA GLU A 36 15.84 -10.19 18.02
C GLU A 36 15.13 -8.93 17.50
N ASP A 37 13.91 -8.65 17.94
CA ASP A 37 13.15 -7.44 17.58
C ASP A 37 13.86 -6.16 18.01
N LEU A 38 14.45 -6.13 19.21
CA LEU A 38 15.24 -4.99 19.69
C LEU A 38 16.53 -4.79 18.89
N VAL A 39 17.21 -5.88 18.52
CA VAL A 39 18.40 -5.83 17.68
C VAL A 39 18.05 -5.29 16.29
N SER A 40 16.96 -5.78 15.71
CA SER A 40 16.46 -5.32 14.40
C SER A 40 16.10 -3.83 14.44
N LEU A 41 15.42 -3.36 15.49
CA LEU A 41 15.10 -1.95 15.67
C LEU A 41 16.36 -1.09 15.74
N LYS A 42 17.39 -1.51 16.50
CA LYS A 42 18.64 -0.77 16.60
C LYS A 42 19.38 -0.70 15.26
N GLN A 43 19.37 -1.79 14.48
CA GLN A 43 19.96 -1.81 13.15
C GLN A 43 19.25 -0.86 12.21
N ALA A 44 17.91 -0.89 12.18
CA ALA A 44 17.09 0.02 11.39
C ALA A 44 17.36 1.48 11.75
N GLN A 45 17.42 1.80 13.05
CA GLN A 45 17.76 3.13 13.53
C GLN A 45 19.15 3.58 13.09
N HIS A 46 20.14 2.69 13.14
CA HIS A 46 21.49 2.97 12.69
C HIS A 46 21.53 3.22 11.18
N GLN A 47 20.82 2.43 10.39
CA GLN A 47 20.71 2.64 8.95
C GLN A 47 20.09 4.01 8.63
N ILE A 48 18.97 4.36 9.25
CA ILE A 48 18.28 5.64 9.04
C ILE A 48 19.20 6.81 9.43
N LEU A 49 19.89 6.74 10.56
CA LEU A 49 20.81 7.81 11.03
C LEU A 49 21.98 8.06 10.06
N ASN A 50 22.46 7.02 9.40
CA ASN A 50 23.56 7.09 8.45
C ASN A 50 23.10 7.27 7.00
N PHE A 51 21.81 7.16 6.73
CA PHE A 51 21.25 7.31 5.39
C PHE A 51 21.34 8.78 4.93
N LYS A 52 21.86 8.97 3.73
CA LYS A 52 22.08 10.30 3.17
C LYS A 52 21.12 10.67 2.04
N GLY A 53 20.10 9.84 1.80
CA GLY A 53 19.09 10.02 0.76
C GLY A 53 19.43 9.36 -0.58
N PHE A 54 20.61 8.79 -0.73
CA PHE A 54 21.03 8.15 -1.98
C PHE A 54 20.95 6.62 -1.88
N GLY A 55 20.38 6.01 -2.93
CA GLY A 55 20.23 4.57 -3.04
C GLY A 55 19.03 4.04 -2.23
N ASN A 56 19.12 2.77 -1.89
CA ASN A 56 18.04 2.01 -1.29
C ASN A 56 18.10 2.04 0.23
N LEU A 57 16.94 1.96 0.88
CA LEU A 57 16.85 1.84 2.33
C LEU A 57 15.96 0.63 2.67
N ASP A 58 16.60 -0.43 3.15
CA ASP A 58 15.93 -1.66 3.59
C ASP A 58 15.81 -1.66 5.11
N LEU A 59 14.58 -1.58 5.60
CA LEU A 59 14.21 -1.62 7.02
C LEU A 59 13.21 -2.75 7.28
N SER A 60 13.17 -3.73 6.39
CA SER A 60 12.23 -4.84 6.44
C SER A 60 12.30 -5.64 7.75
N PHE A 61 11.18 -6.26 8.11
CA PHE A 61 11.03 -7.12 9.30
C PHE A 61 11.33 -6.44 10.65
N CYS A 62 11.33 -5.10 10.70
CA CYS A 62 11.53 -4.37 11.94
C CYS A 62 10.20 -4.16 12.67
N ALA A 63 9.71 -5.19 13.38
CA ALA A 63 8.39 -5.20 14.02
C ALA A 63 8.20 -4.06 15.05
N LEU A 64 9.27 -3.62 15.72
CA LEU A 64 9.24 -2.54 16.71
C LEU A 64 9.44 -1.14 16.12
N LEU A 65 9.63 -1.02 14.81
CA LEU A 65 9.72 0.29 14.15
C LEU A 65 8.34 0.96 14.15
N THR A 66 8.20 2.06 14.89
CA THR A 66 6.91 2.77 15.02
C THR A 66 6.78 4.01 14.15
N GLY A 67 7.87 4.48 13.55
CA GLY A 67 7.87 5.65 12.68
C GLY A 67 9.23 5.92 12.04
N LEU A 68 9.25 6.88 11.13
CA LEU A 68 10.40 7.34 10.38
C LEU A 68 10.57 8.86 10.54
N PRO A 69 11.78 9.42 10.30
CA PRO A 69 11.99 10.86 10.42
C PRO A 69 11.20 11.65 9.37
N ALA A 70 10.66 12.79 9.78
CA ALA A 70 9.97 13.71 8.86
C ALA A 70 10.88 14.18 7.73
N GLY A 71 10.30 14.29 6.52
CA GLY A 71 11.03 14.73 5.33
C GLY A 71 12.08 13.73 4.84
N LEU A 72 11.97 12.45 5.20
CA LEU A 72 12.83 11.40 4.65
C LEU A 72 12.69 11.36 3.13
N LYS A 73 13.85 11.33 2.44
CA LYS A 73 13.93 11.15 0.99
C LYS A 73 14.81 9.97 0.71
N VAL A 74 14.33 9.08 -0.13
CA VAL A 74 15.03 7.87 -0.58
C VAL A 74 15.03 7.91 -2.10
N ASP A 75 16.20 8.05 -2.74
CA ASP A 75 16.29 8.15 -4.20
C ASP A 75 16.03 6.80 -4.88
N GLY A 76 16.29 5.69 -4.19
CA GLY A 76 15.95 4.33 -4.61
C GLY A 76 14.69 3.81 -3.93
N PHE A 77 14.63 2.52 -3.66
CA PHE A 77 13.50 1.91 -2.96
C PHE A 77 13.56 2.09 -1.44
N LEU A 78 12.39 2.09 -0.82
CA LEU A 78 12.21 1.97 0.62
C LEU A 78 11.43 0.70 0.94
N ASP A 79 12.10 -0.25 1.57
CA ASP A 79 11.50 -1.51 2.02
C ASP A 79 11.18 -1.43 3.52
N LEU A 80 9.90 -1.54 3.85
CA LEU A 80 9.33 -1.54 5.20
C LEU A 80 8.45 -2.78 5.41
N ASN A 81 8.61 -3.81 4.56
CA ASN A 81 7.75 -4.98 4.67
C ASN A 81 7.84 -5.61 6.07
N TYR A 82 6.69 -6.05 6.58
CA TYR A 82 6.52 -6.62 7.92
C TYR A 82 6.99 -5.74 9.08
N CYS A 83 7.06 -4.40 8.89
CA CYS A 83 7.18 -3.44 9.99
C CYS A 83 5.84 -3.32 10.72
N THR A 84 5.44 -4.36 11.46
CA THR A 84 4.10 -4.50 12.04
C THR A 84 3.76 -3.45 13.11
N GLY A 85 4.76 -2.80 13.71
CA GLY A 85 4.58 -1.69 14.66
C GLY A 85 4.38 -0.32 14.03
N LEU A 86 4.61 -0.20 12.70
CA LEU A 86 4.53 1.07 11.99
C LEU A 86 3.08 1.53 11.84
N ARG A 87 2.74 2.69 12.45
CA ARG A 87 1.36 3.22 12.44
C ARG A 87 1.12 4.27 11.37
N SER A 88 2.16 5.01 11.00
CA SER A 88 2.08 6.07 9.99
C SER A 88 3.43 6.31 9.35
N LEU A 89 3.41 6.86 8.15
CA LEU A 89 4.59 7.39 7.47
C LEU A 89 4.76 8.87 7.77
N PRO A 90 5.99 9.40 7.71
CA PRO A 90 6.25 10.81 8.00
C PRO A 90 5.76 11.71 6.87
N ALA A 91 5.37 12.94 7.21
CA ALA A 91 5.11 13.97 6.23
C ALA A 91 6.38 14.26 5.40
N GLY A 92 6.20 14.56 4.11
CA GLY A 92 7.27 14.86 3.18
C GLY A 92 8.11 13.64 2.75
N LEU A 93 7.61 12.42 2.95
CA LEU A 93 8.26 11.21 2.45
C LEU A 93 8.26 11.21 0.92
N VAL A 94 9.45 11.02 0.33
CA VAL A 94 9.65 10.86 -1.11
C VAL A 94 10.45 9.60 -1.34
N VAL A 95 9.96 8.73 -2.23
CA VAL A 95 10.63 7.50 -2.64
C VAL A 95 10.74 7.52 -4.17
N GLY A 96 11.96 7.42 -4.68
CA GLY A 96 12.28 7.57 -6.11
C GLY A 96 12.11 6.28 -6.93
N ASP A 97 11.90 5.16 -6.25
CA ASP A 97 11.62 3.85 -6.82
C ASP A 97 10.41 3.26 -6.09
N TYR A 98 10.36 1.97 -5.79
CA TYR A 98 9.21 1.38 -5.10
C TYR A 98 9.22 1.61 -3.57
N LEU A 99 8.02 1.65 -3.00
CA LEU A 99 7.76 1.62 -1.56
C LEU A 99 7.03 0.33 -1.20
N ASP A 100 7.69 -0.55 -0.44
CA ASP A 100 7.07 -1.79 0.04
C ASP A 100 6.64 -1.66 1.52
N LEU A 101 5.34 -1.74 1.77
CA LEU A 101 4.68 -1.73 3.07
C LEU A 101 3.92 -3.05 3.32
N THR A 102 4.29 -4.12 2.60
CA THR A 102 3.66 -5.43 2.77
C THR A 102 3.63 -5.85 4.23
N GLY A 103 2.45 -6.22 4.74
CA GLY A 103 2.30 -6.73 6.09
C GLY A 103 2.47 -5.68 7.21
N CYS A 104 2.48 -4.39 6.90
CA CYS A 104 2.42 -3.32 7.91
C CYS A 104 1.02 -3.26 8.54
N THR A 105 0.68 -4.26 9.33
CA THR A 105 -0.68 -4.47 9.84
C THR A 105 -1.21 -3.39 10.76
N SER A 106 -0.33 -2.61 11.40
CA SER A 106 -0.71 -1.47 12.25
C SER A 106 -0.78 -0.14 11.50
N LEU A 107 -0.47 -0.10 10.18
CA LEU A 107 -0.49 1.15 9.41
C LEU A 107 -1.92 1.66 9.24
N GLU A 108 -2.21 2.82 9.82
CA GLU A 108 -3.56 3.41 9.87
C GLU A 108 -3.81 4.40 8.72
N SER A 109 -2.74 5.11 8.27
CA SER A 109 -2.86 6.15 7.25
C SER A 109 -1.53 6.43 6.53
N LEU A 110 -1.63 7.00 5.33
CA LEU A 110 -0.51 7.55 4.56
C LEU A 110 -0.55 9.08 4.61
N PRO A 111 0.61 9.78 4.56
CA PRO A 111 0.64 11.24 4.56
C PRO A 111 0.10 11.80 3.24
N ALA A 112 -0.55 12.96 3.32
CA ALA A 112 -1.19 13.60 2.16
C ALA A 112 -0.21 14.04 1.05
N ASP A 113 1.05 14.20 1.41
CA ASP A 113 2.15 14.63 0.53
C ASP A 113 3.10 13.48 0.15
N LEU A 114 2.68 12.22 0.35
CA LEU A 114 3.44 11.03 -0.06
C LEU A 114 3.71 11.05 -1.57
N LYS A 115 4.96 10.83 -1.94
CA LYS A 115 5.38 10.67 -3.34
C LYS A 115 6.10 9.35 -3.50
N VAL A 116 5.61 8.52 -4.43
CA VAL A 116 6.22 7.26 -4.87
C VAL A 116 6.29 7.30 -6.38
N GLU A 117 7.50 7.30 -6.93
CA GLU A 117 7.71 7.49 -8.37
C GLU A 117 7.41 6.22 -9.17
N ASP A 118 7.51 5.02 -8.54
CA ASP A 118 7.24 3.72 -9.14
C ASP A 118 6.17 2.97 -8.33
N ASP A 119 6.40 1.71 -7.92
CA ASP A 119 5.40 0.85 -7.30
C ASP A 119 5.13 1.19 -5.82
N LEU A 120 3.86 1.10 -5.40
CA LEU A 120 3.44 1.16 -4.01
C LEU A 120 2.75 -0.15 -3.63
N THR A 121 3.38 -0.93 -2.76
CA THR A 121 2.79 -2.16 -2.22
C THR A 121 2.29 -1.95 -0.80
N LEU A 122 0.99 -2.13 -0.63
CA LEU A 122 0.26 -2.07 0.66
C LEU A 122 -0.38 -3.41 1.00
N PHE A 123 0.10 -4.50 0.37
CA PHE A 123 -0.46 -5.84 0.59
C PHE A 123 -0.56 -6.18 2.08
N GLY A 124 -1.77 -6.49 2.56
CA GLY A 124 -1.99 -6.90 3.94
C GLY A 124 -1.95 -5.79 4.99
N CYS A 125 -1.97 -4.50 4.60
CA CYS A 125 -2.13 -3.38 5.53
C CYS A 125 -3.57 -3.33 6.08
N SER A 126 -3.90 -4.26 6.98
CA SER A 126 -5.27 -4.51 7.42
C SER A 126 -5.90 -3.37 8.24
N SER A 127 -5.08 -2.54 8.91
CA SER A 127 -5.57 -1.37 9.67
C SER A 127 -5.72 -0.11 8.81
N LEU A 128 -5.28 -0.14 7.54
CA LEU A 128 -5.40 1.02 6.64
C LEU A 128 -6.85 1.22 6.24
N THR A 129 -7.42 2.36 6.59
CA THR A 129 -8.85 2.67 6.35
C THR A 129 -9.08 3.64 5.21
N SER A 130 -8.06 4.40 4.81
CA SER A 130 -8.14 5.36 3.71
C SER A 130 -6.78 5.62 3.07
N LEU A 131 -6.79 6.02 1.81
CA LEU A 131 -5.66 6.59 1.09
C LEU A 131 -5.81 8.11 0.99
N PRO A 132 -4.73 8.89 0.87
CA PRO A 132 -4.81 10.34 0.73
C PRO A 132 -5.45 10.76 -0.59
N ALA A 133 -6.24 11.83 -0.57
CA ALA A 133 -6.83 12.40 -1.77
C ALA A 133 -5.73 12.85 -2.75
N GLY A 134 -5.93 12.56 -4.05
CA GLY A 134 -4.96 12.92 -5.08
C GLY A 134 -3.66 12.10 -5.04
N LEU A 135 -3.66 10.93 -4.41
CA LEU A 135 -2.50 10.02 -4.45
C LEU A 135 -2.15 9.67 -5.89
N VAL A 136 -0.88 9.85 -6.24
CA VAL A 136 -0.32 9.46 -7.53
C VAL A 136 0.75 8.40 -7.29
N VAL A 137 0.63 7.27 -7.96
CA VAL A 137 1.59 6.16 -7.97
C VAL A 137 2.04 5.99 -9.41
N GLY A 138 3.34 6.12 -9.67
CA GLY A 138 3.89 6.07 -11.03
C GLY A 138 3.82 4.68 -11.67
N GLY A 139 3.99 3.63 -10.88
CA GLY A 139 3.91 2.23 -11.25
C GLY A 139 2.62 1.56 -10.77
N GLN A 140 2.77 0.36 -10.19
CA GLN A 140 1.67 -0.46 -9.67
C GLN A 140 1.23 -0.01 -8.27
N LEU A 141 -0.07 -0.18 -7.96
CA LEU A 141 -0.62 -0.06 -6.62
C LEU A 141 -1.25 -1.38 -6.20
N ASP A 142 -0.67 -2.05 -5.20
CA ASP A 142 -1.22 -3.29 -4.65
C ASP A 142 -1.89 -3.03 -3.29
N LEU A 143 -3.21 -3.18 -3.26
CA LEU A 143 -4.07 -3.04 -2.06
C LEU A 143 -4.66 -4.39 -1.62
N ALA A 144 -4.16 -5.51 -2.15
CA ALA A 144 -4.73 -6.81 -1.80
C ALA A 144 -4.61 -7.05 -0.29
N ASN A 145 -5.66 -7.62 0.29
CA ASN A 145 -5.78 -7.86 1.73
C ASN A 145 -5.79 -6.60 2.65
N CYS A 146 -5.97 -5.39 2.11
CA CYS A 146 -6.28 -4.20 2.90
C CYS A 146 -7.74 -4.26 3.38
N THR A 147 -8.02 -5.09 4.38
CA THR A 147 -9.40 -5.38 4.82
C THR A 147 -10.13 -4.20 5.45
N GLY A 148 -9.40 -3.18 5.90
CA GLY A 148 -9.96 -1.93 6.43
C GLY A 148 -10.39 -0.93 5.36
N LEU A 149 -9.94 -1.11 4.09
CA LEU A 149 -10.15 -0.13 3.02
C LEU A 149 -11.43 -0.43 2.24
N THR A 150 -12.44 0.42 2.40
CA THR A 150 -13.76 0.24 1.75
C THR A 150 -13.97 1.15 0.53
N SER A 151 -13.12 2.16 0.34
CA SER A 151 -13.19 3.07 -0.80
C SER A 151 -11.81 3.59 -1.19
N LEU A 152 -11.66 4.02 -2.45
CA LEU A 152 -10.47 4.71 -2.95
C LEU A 152 -10.71 6.22 -2.97
N PRO A 153 -9.66 7.06 -2.85
CA PRO A 153 -9.79 8.50 -2.81
C PRO A 153 -10.10 9.09 -4.18
N ALA A 154 -10.75 10.27 -4.17
CA ALA A 154 -10.89 11.05 -5.39
C ALA A 154 -9.52 11.48 -5.92
N GLY A 155 -9.39 11.48 -7.26
CA GLY A 155 -8.16 11.86 -7.94
C GLY A 155 -7.00 10.86 -7.79
N LEU A 156 -7.29 9.60 -7.44
CA LEU A 156 -6.29 8.52 -7.48
C LEU A 156 -5.86 8.29 -8.93
N VAL A 157 -4.55 8.32 -9.15
CA VAL A 157 -3.91 7.99 -10.43
C VAL A 157 -2.91 6.87 -10.21
N VAL A 158 -3.01 5.80 -11.01
CA VAL A 158 -2.11 4.66 -10.99
C VAL A 158 -1.57 4.47 -12.41
N GLY A 159 -0.25 4.60 -12.58
CA GLY A 159 0.39 4.60 -13.89
C GLY A 159 0.37 3.24 -14.57
N ASP A 160 0.38 2.16 -13.79
CA ASP A 160 0.32 0.78 -14.29
C ASP A 160 -0.85 0.02 -13.62
N ASP A 161 -0.62 -1.16 -13.05
CA ASP A 161 -1.67 -2.03 -12.51
C ASP A 161 -2.20 -1.56 -11.14
N LEU A 162 -3.51 -1.68 -10.96
CA LEU A 162 -4.17 -1.53 -9.66
C LEU A 162 -4.78 -2.86 -9.22
N ARG A 163 -4.36 -3.36 -8.05
CA ARG A 163 -5.01 -4.48 -7.36
C ARG A 163 -5.81 -3.95 -6.18
N GLY A 164 -7.14 -4.11 -6.27
CA GLY A 164 -8.05 -3.71 -5.21
C GLY A 164 -8.17 -4.76 -4.10
N CYS A 165 -8.74 -4.34 -2.98
CA CYS A 165 -9.04 -5.21 -1.85
C CYS A 165 -10.49 -5.71 -1.88
N THR A 166 -10.74 -6.84 -1.26
CA THR A 166 -12.06 -7.51 -1.24
C THR A 166 -13.14 -6.71 -0.49
N SER A 167 -12.73 -5.75 0.33
CA SER A 167 -13.62 -4.88 1.12
C SER A 167 -14.15 -3.66 0.36
N LEU A 168 -13.67 -3.40 -0.88
CA LEU A 168 -14.10 -2.24 -1.64
C LEU A 168 -15.60 -2.27 -1.95
N GLU A 169 -16.29 -1.21 -1.58
CA GLU A 169 -17.73 -1.00 -1.85
C GLU A 169 -17.97 -0.14 -3.08
N SER A 170 -17.02 0.75 -3.41
CA SER A 170 -17.09 1.69 -4.54
C SER A 170 -15.72 2.11 -5.04
N LEU A 171 -15.68 2.57 -6.28
CA LEU A 171 -14.55 3.26 -6.89
C LEU A 171 -14.86 4.75 -7.08
N PRO A 172 -13.88 5.66 -6.99
CA PRO A 172 -14.11 7.09 -7.18
C PRO A 172 -14.38 7.43 -8.65
N ALA A 173 -15.17 8.48 -8.87
CA ALA A 173 -15.27 9.07 -10.19
C ALA A 173 -13.90 9.62 -10.61
N GLY A 174 -13.56 9.47 -11.90
CA GLY A 174 -12.29 9.92 -12.44
C GLY A 174 -11.08 9.07 -12.00
N LEU A 175 -11.29 7.82 -11.58
CA LEU A 175 -10.19 6.87 -11.39
C LEU A 175 -9.47 6.64 -12.71
N GLU A 176 -8.15 6.82 -12.72
CA GLU A 176 -7.29 6.56 -13.85
C GLU A 176 -6.35 5.40 -13.53
N VAL A 177 -6.37 4.35 -14.37
CA VAL A 177 -5.50 3.17 -14.28
C VAL A 177 -4.88 2.93 -15.65
N GLY A 178 -3.57 3.12 -15.76
CA GLY A 178 -2.84 3.01 -17.02
C GLY A 178 -2.70 1.56 -17.51
N GLY A 179 -2.55 0.61 -16.60
CA GLY A 179 -2.45 -0.82 -16.85
C GLY A 179 -3.74 -1.59 -16.54
N ASN A 180 -3.59 -2.74 -15.86
CA ASN A 180 -4.70 -3.59 -15.50
C ASN A 180 -5.40 -3.16 -14.20
N LEU A 181 -6.71 -3.36 -14.13
CA LEU A 181 -7.50 -3.17 -12.91
C LEU A 181 -8.03 -4.52 -12.41
N TYR A 182 -7.46 -5.02 -11.32
CA TYR A 182 -7.82 -6.29 -10.72
C TYR A 182 -8.70 -6.07 -9.49
N LEU A 183 -9.99 -6.39 -9.62
CA LEU A 183 -11.01 -6.29 -8.57
C LEU A 183 -11.62 -7.67 -8.26
N THR A 184 -10.87 -8.73 -8.50
CA THR A 184 -11.31 -10.09 -8.19
C THR A 184 -11.69 -10.19 -6.71
N ASP A 185 -12.82 -10.87 -6.43
CA ASP A 185 -13.35 -11.06 -5.07
C ASP A 185 -13.83 -9.78 -4.35
N CYS A 186 -14.02 -8.67 -5.05
CA CYS A 186 -14.63 -7.47 -4.48
C CYS A 186 -16.15 -7.67 -4.34
N TYR A 187 -16.55 -8.54 -3.40
CA TYR A 187 -17.94 -8.95 -3.20
C TYR A 187 -18.89 -7.80 -2.86
N GLN A 188 -18.37 -6.76 -2.21
CA GLN A 188 -19.12 -5.60 -1.77
C GLN A 188 -19.28 -4.51 -2.84
N LEU A 189 -18.53 -4.61 -3.95
CA LEU A 189 -18.55 -3.63 -5.03
C LEU A 189 -19.92 -3.67 -5.74
N LYS A 190 -20.66 -2.55 -5.66
CA LYS A 190 -22.05 -2.47 -6.15
C LYS A 190 -22.13 -1.93 -7.57
N SER A 191 -21.20 -1.05 -7.95
CA SER A 191 -21.16 -0.41 -9.26
C SER A 191 -19.75 0.08 -9.58
N LEU A 192 -19.49 0.28 -10.87
CA LEU A 192 -18.32 1.04 -11.35
C LEU A 192 -18.72 2.48 -11.62
N PRO A 193 -17.81 3.46 -11.50
CA PRO A 193 -18.10 4.85 -11.82
C PRO A 193 -18.32 5.04 -13.32
N ALA A 194 -19.15 6.01 -13.67
CA ALA A 194 -19.29 6.46 -15.06
C ALA A 194 -17.94 6.97 -15.58
N GLY A 195 -17.68 6.73 -16.87
CA GLY A 195 -16.47 7.16 -17.54
C GLY A 195 -15.20 6.41 -17.12
N LEU A 196 -15.30 5.29 -16.41
CA LEU A 196 -14.13 4.47 -16.05
C LEU A 196 -13.40 4.03 -17.31
N LYS A 197 -12.08 4.29 -17.32
CA LYS A 197 -11.16 3.84 -18.36
C LYS A 197 -10.06 2.99 -17.74
N VAL A 198 -9.82 1.83 -18.35
CA VAL A 198 -8.78 0.88 -17.96
C VAL A 198 -7.89 0.61 -19.17
N GLY A 199 -6.62 0.96 -19.09
CA GLY A 199 -5.67 0.82 -20.20
C GLY A 199 -5.27 -0.62 -20.51
N GLY A 200 -5.52 -1.56 -19.59
CA GLY A 200 -5.29 -2.98 -19.75
C GLY A 200 -6.54 -3.81 -19.52
N THR A 201 -6.37 -4.95 -18.87
CA THR A 201 -7.45 -5.88 -18.51
C THR A 201 -8.24 -5.37 -17.30
N LEU A 202 -9.56 -5.46 -17.36
CA LEU A 202 -10.45 -5.29 -16.21
C LEU A 202 -10.90 -6.66 -15.68
N SER A 203 -10.44 -7.03 -14.50
CA SER A 203 -10.86 -8.26 -13.83
C SER A 203 -11.88 -7.99 -12.73
N LEU A 204 -13.11 -8.47 -12.92
CA LEU A 204 -14.23 -8.36 -11.99
C LEU A 204 -14.68 -9.75 -11.51
N ASN A 205 -13.84 -10.77 -11.63
CA ASN A 205 -14.22 -12.13 -11.28
C ASN A 205 -14.76 -12.19 -9.84
N ARG A 206 -15.90 -12.84 -9.67
CA ARG A 206 -16.60 -13.02 -8.39
C ARG A 206 -17.05 -11.73 -7.68
N CYS A 207 -17.16 -10.60 -8.41
CA CYS A 207 -17.81 -9.39 -7.89
C CYS A 207 -19.33 -9.61 -7.81
N THR A 208 -19.78 -10.39 -6.85
CA THR A 208 -21.19 -10.83 -6.74
C THR A 208 -22.16 -9.69 -6.40
N GLY A 209 -21.66 -8.59 -5.82
CA GLY A 209 -22.44 -7.38 -5.53
C GLY A 209 -22.77 -6.53 -6.74
N LEU A 210 -22.01 -6.69 -7.84
CA LEU A 210 -22.11 -5.85 -9.04
C LEU A 210 -23.40 -6.17 -9.82
N LYS A 211 -24.22 -5.15 -10.07
CA LYS A 211 -25.53 -5.28 -10.75
C LYS A 211 -25.49 -4.89 -12.21
N SER A 212 -24.67 -3.93 -12.56
CA SER A 212 -24.55 -3.40 -13.93
C SER A 212 -23.16 -2.83 -14.17
N LEU A 213 -22.80 -2.72 -15.45
CA LEU A 213 -21.63 -1.95 -15.88
C LEU A 213 -22.09 -0.60 -16.45
N PRO A 214 -21.30 0.48 -16.32
CA PRO A 214 -21.64 1.77 -16.94
C PRO A 214 -21.56 1.65 -18.47
N ALA A 215 -22.46 2.37 -19.17
CA ALA A 215 -22.55 2.31 -20.63
C ALA A 215 -21.30 2.90 -21.33
N ASP A 216 -20.61 3.82 -20.64
CA ASP A 216 -19.42 4.52 -21.10
C ASP A 216 -18.11 3.89 -20.62
N LEU A 217 -18.16 2.67 -20.07
CA LEU A 217 -16.96 1.91 -19.68
C LEU A 217 -16.08 1.63 -20.89
N VAL A 218 -14.79 1.91 -20.76
CA VAL A 218 -13.77 1.60 -21.77
C VAL A 218 -12.72 0.68 -21.13
N VAL A 219 -12.47 -0.46 -21.75
CA VAL A 219 -11.42 -1.41 -21.38
C VAL A 219 -10.58 -1.70 -22.61
N ASP A 220 -9.31 -1.31 -22.61
CA ASP A 220 -8.45 -1.50 -23.79
C ASP A 220 -7.97 -2.95 -23.94
N GLY A 221 -7.88 -3.70 -22.83
CA GLY A 221 -7.58 -5.13 -22.80
C GLY A 221 -8.81 -6.02 -22.68
N ASP A 222 -8.68 -7.12 -21.94
CA ASP A 222 -9.74 -8.10 -21.70
C ASP A 222 -10.68 -7.68 -20.57
N LEU A 223 -11.93 -8.13 -20.63
CA LEU A 223 -12.91 -7.98 -19.53
C LEU A 223 -13.27 -9.37 -18.99
N THR A 224 -12.97 -9.63 -17.71
CA THR A 224 -13.29 -10.91 -17.07
C THR A 224 -14.39 -10.73 -16.01
N LEU A 225 -15.47 -11.51 -16.13
CA LEU A 225 -16.72 -11.41 -15.36
C LEU A 225 -17.13 -12.74 -14.74
N GLY A 226 -16.21 -13.72 -14.68
CA GLY A 226 -16.49 -15.04 -14.14
C GLY A 226 -17.04 -14.97 -12.71
N GLY A 227 -18.23 -15.52 -12.49
CA GLY A 227 -18.87 -15.52 -11.15
C GLY A 227 -19.51 -14.19 -10.73
N CYS A 228 -19.66 -13.21 -11.60
CA CYS A 228 -20.46 -12.00 -11.35
C CYS A 228 -21.95 -12.31 -11.40
N LEU A 229 -22.45 -13.06 -10.42
CA LEU A 229 -23.82 -13.59 -10.42
C LEU A 229 -24.91 -12.51 -10.33
N GLY A 230 -24.55 -11.30 -9.89
CA GLY A 230 -25.46 -10.16 -9.81
C GLY A 230 -25.65 -9.40 -11.11
N LEU A 231 -24.79 -9.66 -12.12
CA LEU A 231 -24.76 -8.91 -13.39
C LEU A 231 -25.75 -9.51 -14.39
N GLU A 232 -26.85 -8.81 -14.63
CA GLU A 232 -27.96 -9.32 -15.48
C GLU A 232 -27.64 -9.20 -16.97
N SER A 233 -27.05 -8.07 -17.40
CA SER A 233 -26.76 -7.79 -18.80
C SER A 233 -25.51 -6.92 -18.98
N LEU A 234 -24.96 -6.91 -20.17
CA LEU A 234 -23.92 -5.97 -20.57
C LEU A 234 -24.53 -4.80 -21.32
N PRO A 235 -23.98 -3.59 -21.18
CA PRO A 235 -24.36 -2.45 -22.02
C PRO A 235 -24.17 -2.76 -23.52
N ALA A 236 -25.09 -2.30 -24.36
CA ALA A 236 -25.04 -2.54 -25.80
C ALA A 236 -23.81 -1.90 -26.48
N ASP A 237 -23.40 -0.73 -25.96
CA ASP A 237 -22.29 0.06 -26.51
C ASP A 237 -20.98 -0.11 -25.74
N LEU A 238 -20.83 -1.22 -24.97
CA LEU A 238 -19.65 -1.52 -24.18
C LEU A 238 -18.41 -1.61 -25.07
N LYS A 239 -17.37 -0.86 -24.73
CA LYS A 239 -16.10 -0.83 -25.48
C LYS A 239 -15.06 -1.69 -24.78
N VAL A 240 -14.73 -2.85 -25.40
CA VAL A 240 -13.68 -3.76 -24.93
C VAL A 240 -12.77 -4.07 -26.12
N GLY A 241 -11.50 -3.73 -26.00
CA GLY A 241 -10.50 -3.95 -27.05
C GLY A 241 -10.08 -5.41 -27.18
N GLY A 242 -10.13 -6.18 -26.09
CA GLY A 242 -9.83 -7.61 -26.02
C GLY A 242 -11.08 -8.49 -26.01
N LYS A 243 -11.02 -9.58 -25.25
CA LYS A 243 -12.11 -10.56 -25.10
C LYS A 243 -12.93 -10.32 -23.84
N ILE A 244 -14.19 -10.76 -23.89
CA ILE A 244 -15.08 -10.79 -22.71
C ILE A 244 -15.22 -12.24 -22.27
N TYR A 245 -14.83 -12.51 -21.01
CA TYR A 245 -14.96 -13.82 -20.37
C TYR A 245 -16.06 -13.75 -19.29
N ARG A 246 -17.00 -14.70 -19.34
CA ARG A 246 -18.14 -14.82 -18.39
C ARG A 246 -18.10 -16.14 -17.66
#